data_12877503c745b8048f46c3d5bf850d90
#
_entry.id   12877503c745b8048f46c3d5bf850d90
#
_cell.length_a   1.000
_cell.length_b   1.000
_cell.length_c   1.000
_cell.angle_alpha   90.00
_cell.angle_beta   90.00
_cell.angle_gamma   90.00
#
_symmetry.space_group_name_H-M   'P 1'
#
loop_
_entity.id
_entity.type
_entity.pdbx_description
1 polymer ?
#
loop_
_entity_poly.entity_id
_entity_poly.type
_entity_poly.pdbx_seq_one_letter_code
_entity_poly.pdbx_strand_id
1 'polypeptide(L)'
;MISFNPVVARPHSFSAKPICSAFHTTGATAATTRRRFSPTSANVSAKQIVEHVVLVRVKTEVEHSKINDMVNNLYNLSSLPQVLHLTTGPVLRTQSPTLSFTHLLHSRYESTSDLEEYNTHPLHLSAVKNFLFPVIDDIMVADWIADDFAGSVEVGPGSIIRVKLLKLKEGLSENERTEIVDVTKRLKQKISMIDQLTVGENIVQARTKGFSIASIGVFGGLGAVHALDAQSAALNDQKDGVRGFVDDIVVVDYAVPANTLIK
;
A
#
# COMPACT_ATOMS: atom_id res chain seq x y z
N MET A 1 12.36 5.49 27.62
CA MET A 1 10.90 5.47 27.83
C MET A 1 10.28 6.31 26.73
N ILE A 2 9.67 5.69 25.75
CA ILE A 2 9.00 6.41 24.63
C ILE A 2 7.50 6.35 24.96
N SER A 3 6.94 7.52 25.30
CA SER A 3 5.53 7.68 25.65
C SER A 3 4.66 7.71 24.40
N PHE A 4 3.61 6.90 24.37
CA PHE A 4 2.55 6.96 23.37
C PHE A 4 1.47 7.90 23.91
N ASN A 5 1.23 9.04 23.22
CA ASN A 5 0.03 9.84 23.44
C ASN A 5 -0.96 9.58 22.31
N PRO A 6 -2.18 9.14 22.61
CA PRO A 6 -3.25 9.05 21.62
C PRO A 6 -3.88 10.43 21.40
N VAL A 7 -3.99 10.85 20.13
CA VAL A 7 -4.78 12.03 19.74
C VAL A 7 -6.22 11.59 19.56
N VAL A 8 -7.09 12.09 20.41
CA VAL A 8 -8.55 11.86 20.35
C VAL A 8 -9.18 12.86 19.39
N ALA A 9 -9.71 12.39 18.28
CA ALA A 9 -10.57 13.17 17.36
C ALA A 9 -12.04 13.06 17.80
N ARG A 10 -12.76 14.20 17.85
CA ARG A 10 -14.18 14.30 18.21
C ARG A 10 -15.08 14.02 17.00
N PRO A 11 -16.20 13.30 17.15
CA PRO A 11 -17.14 13.07 16.06
C PRO A 11 -18.08 14.25 15.83
N HIS A 12 -18.28 14.65 14.58
CA HIS A 12 -19.35 15.54 14.15
C HIS A 12 -20.58 14.71 13.74
N SER A 13 -21.70 14.99 14.42
CA SER A 13 -23.01 14.41 14.15
C SER A 13 -23.68 15.09 12.96
N PHE A 14 -24.14 14.33 11.97
CA PHE A 14 -25.09 14.79 10.96
C PHE A 14 -26.44 14.10 11.14
N SER A 15 -27.46 14.95 11.26
CA SER A 15 -28.87 14.61 11.42
C SER A 15 -29.52 14.35 10.06
N ALA A 16 -30.18 13.21 9.90
CA ALA A 16 -31.02 12.89 8.75
C ALA A 16 -32.47 13.23 9.04
N LYS A 17 -33.16 13.86 8.09
CA LYS A 17 -34.64 14.00 8.09
C LYS A 17 -35.24 13.16 6.97
N PRO A 18 -36.38 12.49 7.19
CA PRO A 18 -37.10 11.74 6.17
C PRO A 18 -38.13 12.57 5.45
N ILE A 19 -38.37 12.28 4.17
CA ILE A 19 -39.52 12.76 3.43
C ILE A 19 -40.30 11.57 2.83
N CYS A 20 -41.59 11.51 3.17
CA CYS A 20 -42.59 10.53 2.73
C CYS A 20 -43.23 10.86 1.38
N SER A 21 -43.55 9.82 0.66
CA SER A 21 -44.76 9.46 -0.10
C SER A 21 -45.36 10.38 -1.19
N ALA A 22 -45.69 9.78 -2.33
CA ALA A 22 -47.09 9.71 -2.81
C ALA A 22 -47.20 8.74 -4.01
N PHE A 23 -48.17 7.85 -3.96
CA PHE A 23 -48.66 6.97 -5.02
C PHE A 23 -49.48 7.75 -6.06
N HIS A 24 -49.40 7.37 -7.34
CA HIS A 24 -50.52 7.39 -8.26
C HIS A 24 -50.37 6.31 -9.35
N THR A 25 -51.39 5.46 -9.44
CA THR A 25 -51.68 4.48 -10.46
C THR A 25 -52.33 5.11 -11.68
N THR A 26 -52.04 4.67 -12.91
CA THR A 26 -52.99 4.26 -13.95
C THR A 26 -52.32 3.94 -15.28
N GLY A 27 -52.84 2.90 -15.98
CA GLY A 27 -52.94 2.82 -17.43
C GLY A 27 -51.95 1.90 -18.18
N ALA A 28 -52.41 0.67 -18.48
CA ALA A 28 -51.78 -0.27 -19.36
C ALA A 28 -51.91 0.12 -20.84
N THR A 29 -50.82 0.03 -21.62
CA THR A 29 -50.86 -0.24 -23.05
C THR A 29 -49.64 -1.04 -23.47
N ALA A 30 -49.89 -2.23 -24.01
CA ALA A 30 -48.84 -3.13 -24.48
C ALA A 30 -48.22 -2.62 -25.77
N ALA A 31 -46.94 -2.35 -25.75
CA ALA A 31 -46.13 -2.15 -26.95
C ALA A 31 -44.94 -3.14 -26.92
N THR A 32 -44.92 -4.02 -27.88
CA THR A 32 -43.83 -4.97 -28.12
C THR A 32 -42.58 -4.24 -28.53
N THR A 33 -41.65 -4.05 -27.57
CA THR A 33 -40.37 -3.40 -27.88
C THR A 33 -39.25 -4.44 -27.84
N ARG A 34 -38.62 -4.63 -28.98
CA ARG A 34 -37.38 -5.39 -29.15
C ARG A 34 -36.37 -4.96 -28.10
N ARG A 35 -36.02 -5.87 -27.20
CA ARG A 35 -34.90 -5.70 -26.24
C ARG A 35 -33.60 -5.57 -27.06
N ARG A 36 -33.09 -4.35 -27.18
CA ARG A 36 -31.67 -4.10 -27.43
C ARG A 36 -30.96 -4.53 -26.16
N PHE A 37 -30.14 -5.57 -26.26
CA PHE A 37 -29.13 -5.84 -25.26
C PHE A 37 -28.10 -4.71 -25.31
N SER A 38 -28.21 -3.74 -24.44
CA SER A 38 -27.09 -2.86 -24.10
C SER A 38 -26.15 -3.69 -23.23
N PRO A 39 -24.83 -3.71 -23.51
CA PRO A 39 -23.89 -4.29 -22.58
C PRO A 39 -23.99 -3.47 -21.30
N THR A 40 -24.43 -4.11 -20.23
CA THR A 40 -24.34 -3.55 -18.87
C THR A 40 -22.86 -3.40 -18.58
N SER A 41 -22.33 -2.20 -18.74
CA SER A 41 -21.07 -1.79 -18.14
C SER A 41 -21.25 -2.06 -16.65
N ALA A 42 -20.71 -3.15 -16.14
CA ALA A 42 -20.56 -3.34 -14.71
C ALA A 42 -19.69 -2.16 -14.25
N ASN A 43 -20.32 -1.19 -13.59
CA ASN A 43 -19.60 -0.19 -12.81
C ASN A 43 -18.83 -0.98 -11.76
N VAL A 44 -17.57 -1.31 -12.05
CA VAL A 44 -16.63 -1.74 -11.02
C VAL A 44 -16.43 -0.50 -10.17
N SER A 45 -17.17 -0.42 -9.08
CA SER A 45 -16.96 0.60 -8.07
C SER A 45 -15.49 0.50 -7.66
N ALA A 46 -14.72 1.53 -7.88
CA ALA A 46 -13.36 1.60 -7.40
C ALA A 46 -13.39 1.35 -5.89
N LYS A 47 -12.64 0.35 -5.44
CA LYS A 47 -12.56 0.00 -4.02
C LYS A 47 -11.46 0.82 -3.38
N GLN A 48 -11.74 1.42 -2.23
CA GLN A 48 -10.72 2.02 -1.40
C GLN A 48 -10.03 0.93 -0.59
N ILE A 49 -8.71 1.00 -0.48
CA ILE A 49 -7.91 0.23 0.48
C ILE A 49 -6.87 1.12 1.14
N VAL A 50 -6.40 0.71 2.30
CA VAL A 50 -5.24 1.31 2.97
C VAL A 50 -4.07 0.37 2.82
N GLU A 51 -2.97 0.87 2.29
CA GLU A 51 -1.69 0.18 2.19
C GLU A 51 -0.85 0.53 3.41
N HIS A 52 -0.22 -0.47 4.02
CA HIS A 52 0.72 -0.31 5.13
C HIS A 52 2.01 -1.04 4.81
N VAL A 53 3.11 -0.31 4.81
CA VAL A 53 4.46 -0.83 4.55
C VAL A 53 5.36 -0.50 5.72
N VAL A 54 6.04 -1.53 6.22
CA VAL A 54 7.12 -1.40 7.20
C VAL A 54 8.41 -1.94 6.60
N LEU A 55 9.43 -1.10 6.50
CA LEU A 55 10.77 -1.46 6.08
C LEU A 55 11.69 -1.44 7.29
N VAL A 56 12.45 -2.49 7.49
CA VAL A 56 13.36 -2.60 8.63
C VAL A 56 14.75 -3.03 8.22
N ARG A 57 15.74 -2.57 8.99
CA ARG A 57 17.11 -3.10 8.94
C ARG A 57 17.33 -3.96 10.18
N VAL A 58 17.57 -5.25 9.96
CA VAL A 58 17.98 -6.18 11.01
C VAL A 58 19.44 -5.96 11.34
N LYS A 59 19.78 -5.98 12.63
CA LYS A 59 21.16 -5.90 13.11
C LYS A 59 21.99 -7.06 12.60
N THR A 60 23.25 -6.83 12.26
CA THR A 60 24.14 -7.82 11.65
C THR A 60 24.49 -8.99 12.58
N GLU A 61 24.46 -8.76 13.88
CA GLU A 61 24.83 -9.74 14.92
C GLU A 61 23.67 -10.62 15.40
N VAL A 62 22.46 -10.46 14.84
CA VAL A 62 21.28 -11.22 15.26
C VAL A 62 21.33 -12.64 14.68
N GLU A 63 21.09 -13.63 15.53
CA GLU A 63 20.96 -15.02 15.11
C GLU A 63 19.77 -15.25 14.16
N HIS A 64 19.95 -16.12 13.16
CA HIS A 64 18.90 -16.45 12.18
C HIS A 64 17.62 -16.96 12.84
N SER A 65 17.70 -17.68 13.96
CA SER A 65 16.53 -18.13 14.72
C SER A 65 15.65 -16.96 15.17
N LYS A 66 16.24 -15.88 15.69
CA LYS A 66 15.50 -14.67 16.12
C LYS A 66 14.92 -13.90 14.95
N ILE A 67 15.59 -13.91 13.80
CA ILE A 67 15.06 -13.31 12.56
C ILE A 67 13.83 -14.11 12.10
N ASN A 68 13.91 -15.45 12.13
CA ASN A 68 12.77 -16.31 11.78
C ASN A 68 11.61 -16.11 12.78
N ASP A 69 11.89 -16.00 14.07
CA ASP A 69 10.88 -15.70 15.08
C ASP A 69 10.19 -14.37 14.81
N MET A 70 10.94 -13.34 14.46
CA MET A 70 10.40 -12.03 14.05
C MET A 70 9.45 -12.19 12.85
N VAL A 71 9.91 -12.81 11.77
CA VAL A 71 9.12 -12.99 10.55
C VAL A 71 7.86 -13.79 10.83
N ASN A 72 7.95 -14.90 11.58
CA ASN A 72 6.80 -15.75 11.90
C ASN A 72 5.77 -15.03 12.79
N ASN A 73 6.21 -14.29 13.82
CA ASN A 73 5.30 -13.55 14.70
C ASN A 73 4.64 -12.38 13.98
N LEU A 74 5.33 -11.71 13.08
CA LEU A 74 4.74 -10.68 12.23
C LEU A 74 3.75 -11.28 11.22
N TYR A 75 4.09 -12.43 10.62
CA TYR A 75 3.19 -13.11 9.69
C TYR A 75 1.90 -13.60 10.37
N ASN A 76 1.97 -14.08 11.61
CA ASN A 76 0.80 -14.54 12.37
C ASN A 76 -0.27 -13.44 12.55
N LEU A 77 0.10 -12.17 12.40
CA LEU A 77 -0.85 -11.04 12.43
C LEU A 77 -1.80 -11.04 11.22
N SER A 78 -1.51 -11.82 10.18
CA SER A 78 -2.41 -12.04 9.04
C SER A 78 -3.74 -12.69 9.44
N SER A 79 -3.81 -13.33 10.61
CA SER A 79 -5.03 -13.93 11.15
C SER A 79 -5.99 -12.93 11.80
N LEU A 80 -5.60 -11.68 11.98
CA LEU A 80 -6.44 -10.65 12.56
C LEU A 80 -7.57 -10.27 11.59
N PRO A 81 -8.82 -10.13 12.04
CA PRO A 81 -9.99 -9.97 11.18
C PRO A 81 -9.98 -8.69 10.32
N GLN A 82 -9.30 -7.64 10.79
CA GLN A 82 -9.15 -6.38 10.06
C GLN A 82 -8.09 -6.42 8.95
N VAL A 83 -7.27 -7.48 8.89
CA VAL A 83 -6.20 -7.63 7.89
C VAL A 83 -6.73 -8.29 6.64
N LEU A 84 -6.79 -7.58 5.52
CA LEU A 84 -7.17 -8.12 4.22
C LEU A 84 -6.06 -8.92 3.54
N HIS A 85 -4.82 -8.51 3.76
CA HIS A 85 -3.61 -9.14 3.22
C HIS A 85 -2.42 -8.80 4.11
N LEU A 86 -1.53 -9.76 4.32
CA LEU A 86 -0.24 -9.51 4.95
C LEU A 86 0.82 -10.46 4.40
N THR A 87 1.98 -9.90 4.05
CA THR A 87 3.18 -10.64 3.70
C THR A 87 4.40 -9.98 4.34
N THR A 88 5.38 -10.77 4.73
CA THR A 88 6.61 -10.27 5.36
C THR A 88 7.78 -11.20 5.11
N GLY A 89 8.99 -10.66 5.05
CA GLY A 89 10.22 -11.43 4.85
C GLY A 89 11.38 -10.60 4.34
N PRO A 90 12.49 -11.27 3.95
CA PRO A 90 13.67 -10.59 3.45
C PRO A 90 13.41 -9.91 2.10
N VAL A 91 13.96 -8.72 1.91
CA VAL A 91 13.90 -8.00 0.63
C VAL A 91 14.92 -8.57 -0.35
N LEU A 92 14.61 -8.50 -1.65
CA LEU A 92 15.55 -8.90 -2.70
C LEU A 92 16.66 -7.85 -2.87
N ARG A 93 16.26 -6.58 -2.83
CA ARG A 93 17.20 -5.45 -2.92
C ARG A 93 16.58 -4.17 -2.38
N THR A 94 17.44 -3.28 -1.93
CA THR A 94 17.15 -1.87 -1.66
C THR A 94 18.01 -1.00 -2.58
N GLN A 95 17.38 -0.05 -3.27
CA GLN A 95 18.04 0.98 -4.05
C GLN A 95 17.78 2.33 -3.37
N SER A 96 18.78 2.87 -2.75
CA SER A 96 18.79 4.19 -2.11
C SER A 96 20.24 4.63 -1.91
N PRO A 97 20.55 5.92 -2.03
CA PRO A 97 21.89 6.44 -1.74
C PRO A 97 22.23 6.42 -0.25
N THR A 98 21.22 6.42 0.64
CA THR A 98 21.43 6.68 2.07
C THR A 98 20.81 5.63 2.99
N LEU A 99 19.84 4.83 2.50
CA LEU A 99 19.08 3.88 3.32
C LEU A 99 19.28 2.46 2.84
N SER A 100 19.29 1.54 3.79
CA SER A 100 19.39 0.10 3.54
C SER A 100 18.39 -0.64 4.40
N PHE A 101 17.57 -1.47 3.79
CA PHE A 101 16.58 -2.30 4.47
C PHE A 101 16.81 -3.77 4.14
N THR A 102 16.57 -4.64 5.10
CA THR A 102 16.77 -6.08 4.98
C THR A 102 15.47 -6.86 4.90
N HIS A 103 14.40 -6.33 5.51
CA HIS A 103 13.09 -6.97 5.55
C HIS A 103 11.98 -5.98 5.30
N LEU A 104 10.87 -6.50 4.78
CA LEU A 104 9.64 -5.78 4.50
C LEU A 104 8.47 -6.52 5.16
N LEU A 105 7.51 -5.75 5.69
CA LEU A 105 6.14 -6.16 5.91
C LEU A 105 5.25 -5.30 5.04
N HIS A 106 4.32 -5.91 4.33
CA HIS A 106 3.26 -5.25 3.59
C HIS A 106 1.91 -5.83 4.02
N SER A 107 0.96 -4.96 4.35
CA SER A 107 -0.39 -5.36 4.66
C SER A 107 -1.43 -4.36 4.13
N ARG A 108 -2.67 -4.85 3.96
CA ARG A 108 -3.80 -4.11 3.41
C ARG A 108 -4.99 -4.13 4.34
N TYR A 109 -5.71 -3.02 4.40
CA TYR A 109 -6.89 -2.82 5.23
C TYR A 109 -8.00 -2.20 4.41
N GLU A 110 -9.26 -2.37 4.83
CA GLU A 110 -10.40 -1.75 4.16
C GLU A 110 -10.49 -0.24 4.47
N SER A 111 -10.07 0.16 5.68
CA SER A 111 -10.13 1.53 6.15
C SER A 111 -8.96 1.89 7.06
N THR A 112 -8.78 3.19 7.30
CA THR A 112 -7.84 3.70 8.30
C THR A 112 -8.22 3.29 9.73
N SER A 113 -9.51 3.07 10.01
CA SER A 113 -9.99 2.55 11.30
C SER A 113 -9.50 1.12 11.52
N ASP A 114 -9.55 0.26 10.49
CA ASP A 114 -9.04 -1.12 10.58
C ASP A 114 -7.53 -1.15 10.82
N LEU A 115 -6.79 -0.25 10.17
CA LEU A 115 -5.36 -0.09 10.42
C LEU A 115 -5.08 0.40 11.86
N GLU A 116 -5.90 1.30 12.40
CA GLU A 116 -5.78 1.77 13.78
C GLU A 116 -6.08 0.65 14.78
N GLU A 117 -7.13 -0.16 14.53
CA GLU A 117 -7.43 -1.34 15.33
C GLU A 117 -6.29 -2.37 15.29
N TYR A 118 -5.71 -2.62 14.11
CA TYR A 118 -4.51 -3.45 13.98
C TYR A 118 -3.34 -2.91 14.79
N ASN A 119 -3.03 -1.62 14.67
CA ASN A 119 -1.90 -0.98 15.35
C ASN A 119 -2.03 -1.03 16.87
N THR A 120 -3.26 -0.98 17.40
CA THR A 120 -3.54 -1.03 18.84
C THR A 120 -3.82 -2.44 19.36
N HIS A 121 -3.92 -3.43 18.47
CA HIS A 121 -4.24 -4.80 18.85
C HIS A 121 -3.15 -5.41 19.77
N PRO A 122 -3.52 -6.12 20.86
CA PRO A 122 -2.53 -6.68 21.80
C PRO A 122 -1.51 -7.62 21.15
N LEU A 123 -1.92 -8.43 20.17
CA LEU A 123 -1.01 -9.31 19.44
C LEU A 123 0.01 -8.51 18.59
N HIS A 124 -0.43 -7.43 17.92
CA HIS A 124 0.48 -6.54 17.20
C HIS A 124 1.49 -5.88 18.15
N LEU A 125 1.02 -5.30 19.25
CA LEU A 125 1.89 -4.66 20.24
C LEU A 125 2.90 -5.66 20.83
N SER A 126 2.46 -6.90 21.10
CA SER A 126 3.33 -7.98 21.58
C SER A 126 4.37 -8.38 20.51
N ALA A 127 3.96 -8.58 19.26
CA ALA A 127 4.86 -8.95 18.16
C ALA A 127 5.94 -7.88 17.95
N VAL A 128 5.54 -6.61 17.90
CA VAL A 128 6.47 -5.48 17.71
C VAL A 128 7.43 -5.35 18.89
N LYS A 129 6.94 -5.41 20.14
CA LYS A 129 7.76 -5.22 21.34
C LYS A 129 8.73 -6.37 21.55
N ASN A 130 8.28 -7.61 21.38
CA ASN A 130 9.04 -8.78 21.83
C ASN A 130 9.88 -9.41 20.71
N PHE A 131 9.47 -9.25 19.44
CA PHE A 131 10.13 -9.92 18.31
C PHE A 131 10.73 -8.94 17.31
N LEU A 132 10.12 -7.77 17.03
CA LEU A 132 10.64 -6.82 16.06
C LEU A 132 11.73 -5.91 16.65
N PHE A 133 11.41 -5.10 17.65
CA PHE A 133 12.34 -4.10 18.20
C PHE A 133 13.65 -4.65 18.74
N PRO A 134 13.73 -5.84 19.35
CA PRO A 134 15.01 -6.38 19.82
C PRO A 134 16.00 -6.67 18.70
N VAL A 135 15.53 -6.98 17.48
CA VAL A 135 16.37 -7.47 16.37
C VAL A 135 16.69 -6.42 15.31
N ILE A 136 16.04 -5.26 15.32
CA ILE A 136 16.25 -4.21 14.32
C ILE A 136 17.04 -3.02 14.89
N ASP A 137 17.75 -2.31 14.02
CA ASP A 137 18.41 -1.03 14.33
C ASP A 137 17.83 0.15 13.56
N ASP A 138 17.03 -0.11 12.51
CA ASP A 138 16.35 0.93 11.75
C ASP A 138 14.96 0.49 11.30
N ILE A 139 14.03 1.45 11.22
CA ILE A 139 12.65 1.23 10.79
C ILE A 139 12.12 2.44 10.04
N MET A 140 11.35 2.17 8.99
CA MET A 140 10.59 3.17 8.22
C MET A 140 9.17 2.66 7.99
N VAL A 141 8.18 3.54 8.14
CA VAL A 141 6.77 3.21 7.96
C VAL A 141 6.16 4.15 6.93
N ALA A 142 5.34 3.60 6.05
CA ALA A 142 4.56 4.35 5.09
C ALA A 142 3.16 3.75 4.97
N ASP A 143 2.12 4.59 5.17
CA ASP A 143 0.72 4.24 5.03
C ASP A 143 0.07 5.22 4.05
N TRP A 144 -0.76 4.73 3.16
CA TRP A 144 -1.52 5.58 2.25
C TRP A 144 -2.86 4.98 1.86
N ILE A 145 -3.76 5.84 1.43
CA ILE A 145 -5.06 5.45 0.93
C ILE A 145 -4.97 5.32 -0.59
N ALA A 146 -5.36 4.17 -1.11
CA ALA A 146 -5.57 3.94 -2.53
C ALA A 146 -7.09 3.92 -2.79
N ASP A 147 -7.62 5.01 -3.32
CA ASP A 147 -9.05 5.24 -3.54
C ASP A 147 -9.58 4.69 -4.87
N ASP A 148 -8.66 4.31 -5.75
CA ASP A 148 -8.92 3.79 -7.09
C ASP A 148 -8.45 2.34 -7.28
N PHE A 149 -8.37 1.58 -6.19
CA PHE A 149 -7.86 0.22 -6.20
C PHE A 149 -8.70 -0.71 -7.09
N ALA A 150 -8.02 -1.38 -8.01
CA ALA A 150 -8.61 -2.40 -8.87
C ALA A 150 -7.75 -3.68 -8.84
N GLY A 151 -8.42 -4.82 -8.66
CA GLY A 151 -7.79 -6.13 -8.63
C GLY A 151 -8.00 -6.90 -7.34
N SER A 152 -7.21 -7.96 -7.13
CA SER A 152 -7.25 -8.75 -5.90
C SER A 152 -6.58 -8.01 -4.75
N VAL A 153 -7.19 -8.04 -3.57
CA VAL A 153 -6.56 -7.53 -2.35
C VAL A 153 -5.37 -8.39 -1.93
N GLU A 154 -5.38 -9.66 -2.29
CA GLU A 154 -4.26 -10.56 -2.05
C GLU A 154 -3.19 -10.43 -3.14
N VAL A 155 -1.93 -10.42 -2.75
CA VAL A 155 -0.78 -10.52 -3.64
C VAL A 155 -0.30 -11.97 -3.61
N GLY A 156 -0.39 -12.64 -4.75
CA GLY A 156 -0.12 -14.08 -4.85
C GLY A 156 1.36 -14.44 -4.67
N PRO A 157 1.62 -15.71 -4.27
CA PRO A 157 2.97 -16.24 -4.15
C PRO A 157 3.78 -16.11 -5.45
N GLY A 158 5.06 -15.78 -5.34
CA GLY A 158 5.96 -15.59 -6.49
C GLY A 158 5.86 -14.23 -7.16
N SER A 159 4.84 -13.42 -6.82
CA SER A 159 4.78 -12.02 -7.26
C SER A 159 5.92 -11.21 -6.65
N ILE A 160 6.33 -10.16 -7.35
CA ILE A 160 7.26 -9.17 -6.82
C ILE A 160 6.50 -7.90 -6.45
N ILE A 161 6.67 -7.47 -5.21
CA ILE A 161 6.22 -6.17 -4.72
C ILE A 161 7.40 -5.20 -4.86
N ARG A 162 7.23 -4.13 -5.63
CA ARG A 162 8.16 -2.99 -5.66
C ARG A 162 7.54 -1.83 -4.89
N VAL A 163 8.13 -1.51 -3.76
CA VAL A 163 7.83 -0.29 -3.01
C VAL A 163 8.71 0.84 -3.54
N LYS A 164 8.11 1.98 -3.86
CA LYS A 164 8.83 3.20 -4.19
C LYS A 164 8.35 4.32 -3.26
N LEU A 165 9.30 4.96 -2.59
CA LEU A 165 9.05 6.06 -1.67
C LEU A 165 9.77 7.30 -2.20
N LEU A 166 9.08 8.43 -2.21
CA LEU A 166 9.60 9.71 -2.69
C LEU A 166 9.67 10.69 -1.53
N LYS A 167 10.85 11.25 -1.34
CA LYS A 167 11.05 12.42 -0.50
C LYS A 167 10.96 13.65 -1.39
N LEU A 168 9.95 14.46 -1.16
CA LEU A 168 9.72 15.67 -1.95
C LEU A 168 10.57 16.83 -1.44
N LYS A 169 10.90 17.74 -2.35
CA LYS A 169 11.52 19.02 -2.01
C LYS A 169 10.59 19.85 -1.13
N GLU A 170 11.17 20.70 -0.31
CA GLU A 170 10.41 21.65 0.50
C GLU A 170 9.71 22.69 -0.37
N GLY A 171 8.58 23.22 0.12
CA GLY A 171 7.87 24.35 -0.51
C GLY A 171 6.95 23.97 -1.68
N LEU A 172 6.75 22.67 -1.99
CA LEU A 172 5.79 22.27 -3.01
C LEU A 172 4.36 22.55 -2.57
N SER A 173 3.57 23.11 -3.48
CA SER A 173 2.14 23.32 -3.31
C SER A 173 1.38 21.99 -3.29
N GLU A 174 0.15 22.00 -2.77
CA GLU A 174 -0.76 20.84 -2.78
C GLU A 174 -1.04 20.36 -4.22
N ASN A 175 -1.21 21.28 -5.17
CA ASN A 175 -1.42 20.95 -6.57
C ASN A 175 -0.23 20.18 -7.17
N GLU A 176 1.01 20.59 -6.87
CA GLU A 176 2.20 19.89 -7.33
C GLU A 176 2.32 18.49 -6.73
N ARG A 177 1.96 18.33 -5.46
CA ARG A 177 1.92 17.02 -4.79
C ARG A 177 0.89 16.11 -5.45
N THR A 178 -0.32 16.61 -5.67
CA THR A 178 -1.40 15.89 -6.36
C THR A 178 -0.97 15.47 -7.77
N GLU A 179 -0.32 16.37 -8.52
CA GLU A 179 0.19 16.06 -9.86
C GLU A 179 1.23 14.92 -9.83
N ILE A 180 2.13 14.91 -8.84
CA ILE A 180 3.11 13.82 -8.67
C ILE A 180 2.41 12.48 -8.46
N VAL A 181 1.38 12.43 -7.60
CA VAL A 181 0.57 11.24 -7.37
C VAL A 181 -0.09 10.79 -8.67
N ASP A 182 -0.75 11.70 -9.40
CA ASP A 182 -1.47 11.41 -10.64
C ASP A 182 -0.53 10.95 -11.76
N VAL A 183 0.63 11.59 -11.93
CA VAL A 183 1.65 11.15 -12.89
C VAL A 183 2.11 9.74 -12.56
N THR A 184 2.32 9.44 -11.27
CA THR A 184 2.73 8.11 -10.83
C THR A 184 1.62 7.06 -11.07
N LYS A 185 0.35 7.38 -10.77
CA LYS A 185 -0.80 6.50 -11.06
C LYS A 185 -0.90 6.17 -12.55
N ARG A 186 -0.66 7.13 -13.44
CA ARG A 186 -0.68 6.92 -14.90
C ARG A 186 0.37 5.94 -15.42
N LEU A 187 1.39 5.58 -14.62
CA LEU A 187 2.38 4.56 -15.00
C LEU A 187 1.73 3.20 -15.24
N LYS A 188 0.67 2.85 -14.52
CA LYS A 188 -0.07 1.59 -14.74
C LYS A 188 -0.59 1.45 -16.16
N GLN A 189 -1.03 2.55 -16.79
CA GLN A 189 -1.54 2.55 -18.17
C GLN A 189 -0.41 2.46 -19.21
N LYS A 190 0.77 2.96 -18.86
CA LYS A 190 1.94 3.00 -19.75
C LYS A 190 2.80 1.74 -19.69
N ILE A 191 2.79 1.04 -18.55
CA ILE A 191 3.66 -0.09 -18.26
C ILE A 191 2.81 -1.33 -18.07
N SER A 192 2.67 -2.13 -19.12
CA SER A 192 1.84 -3.35 -19.11
C SER A 192 2.32 -4.45 -18.16
N MET A 193 3.59 -4.41 -17.74
CA MET A 193 4.18 -5.37 -16.82
C MET A 193 3.76 -5.16 -15.35
N ILE A 194 3.11 -4.04 -15.03
CA ILE A 194 2.60 -3.78 -13.69
C ILE A 194 1.20 -4.40 -13.59
N ASP A 195 1.02 -5.42 -12.77
CA ASP A 195 -0.28 -6.07 -12.54
C ASP A 195 -1.20 -5.19 -11.69
N GLN A 196 -0.65 -4.61 -10.61
CA GLN A 196 -1.32 -3.65 -9.73
C GLN A 196 -0.41 -2.47 -9.45
N LEU A 197 -1.00 -1.29 -9.28
CA LEU A 197 -0.30 -0.09 -8.83
C LEU A 197 -1.19 0.67 -7.86
N THR A 198 -0.68 0.94 -6.66
CA THR A 198 -1.27 1.86 -5.70
C THR A 198 -0.30 2.99 -5.43
N VAL A 199 -0.83 4.20 -5.30
CA VAL A 199 -0.03 5.41 -5.06
C VAL A 199 -0.81 6.33 -4.15
N GLY A 200 -0.16 6.96 -3.19
CA GLY A 200 -0.79 7.96 -2.35
C GLY A 200 0.21 8.78 -1.54
N GLU A 201 -0.29 9.83 -0.92
CA GLU A 201 0.45 10.56 0.09
C GLU A 201 0.57 9.72 1.36
N ASN A 202 1.77 9.74 1.96
CA ASN A 202 2.01 9.04 3.21
C ASN A 202 1.31 9.77 4.35
N ILE A 203 0.32 9.10 4.96
CA ILE A 203 -0.49 9.64 6.06
C ILE A 203 0.17 9.48 7.44
N VAL A 204 1.23 8.68 7.55
CA VAL A 204 2.02 8.55 8.79
C VAL A 204 2.87 9.80 8.99
N GLN A 205 2.90 10.30 10.21
CA GLN A 205 3.74 11.45 10.58
C GLN A 205 5.08 11.04 11.19
N ALA A 206 5.12 9.90 11.87
CA ALA A 206 6.32 9.39 12.54
C ALA A 206 7.01 8.31 11.71
N ARG A 207 8.35 8.20 11.80
CA ARG A 207 9.17 7.17 11.15
C ARG A 207 9.17 7.20 9.62
N THR A 208 8.73 8.29 9.01
CA THR A 208 8.69 8.46 7.54
C THR A 208 10.03 8.84 6.95
N LYS A 209 10.99 9.27 7.76
CA LYS A 209 12.29 9.84 7.32
C LYS A 209 12.14 10.99 6.29
N GLY A 210 10.96 11.65 6.26
CA GLY A 210 10.63 12.72 5.32
C GLY A 210 10.11 12.25 3.96
N PHE A 211 9.89 10.93 3.77
CA PHE A 211 9.28 10.42 2.55
C PHE A 211 7.76 10.59 2.64
N SER A 212 7.21 11.36 1.71
CA SER A 212 5.83 11.85 1.75
C SER A 212 4.91 11.25 0.69
N ILE A 213 5.46 10.59 -0.34
CA ILE A 213 4.67 9.85 -1.32
C ILE A 213 5.16 8.41 -1.37
N ALA A 214 4.20 7.49 -1.38
CA ALA A 214 4.46 6.07 -1.43
C ALA A 214 3.70 5.41 -2.58
N SER A 215 4.26 4.34 -3.12
CA SER A 215 3.60 3.51 -4.11
C SER A 215 4.04 2.05 -4.02
N ILE A 216 3.13 1.15 -4.37
CA ILE A 216 3.39 -0.27 -4.61
C ILE A 216 3.05 -0.60 -6.05
N GLY A 217 4.02 -1.17 -6.78
CA GLY A 217 3.79 -1.92 -8.01
C GLY A 217 3.88 -3.42 -7.72
N VAL A 218 2.89 -4.19 -8.17
CA VAL A 218 2.90 -5.65 -8.13
C VAL A 218 3.21 -6.17 -9.54
N PHE A 219 4.09 -7.15 -9.62
CA PHE A 219 4.57 -7.76 -10.87
C PHE A 219 4.44 -9.28 -10.77
N GLY A 220 4.12 -9.95 -11.89
CA GLY A 220 3.96 -11.40 -11.96
C GLY A 220 5.24 -12.21 -11.72
N GLY A 221 6.39 -11.58 -11.52
CA GLY A 221 7.67 -12.21 -11.21
C GLY A 221 8.87 -11.34 -11.49
N LEU A 222 10.05 -11.82 -11.10
CA LEU A 222 11.31 -11.07 -11.20
C LEU A 222 11.69 -10.68 -12.64
N GLY A 223 11.30 -11.50 -13.62
CA GLY A 223 11.54 -11.22 -15.03
C GLY A 223 10.85 -9.92 -15.50
N ALA A 224 9.63 -9.65 -15.03
CA ALA A 224 8.90 -8.41 -15.35
C ALA A 224 9.60 -7.18 -14.75
N VAL A 225 10.12 -7.30 -13.53
CA VAL A 225 10.89 -6.25 -12.86
C VAL A 225 12.18 -5.94 -13.60
N HIS A 226 12.93 -6.97 -14.02
CA HIS A 226 14.16 -6.80 -14.79
C HIS A 226 13.89 -6.17 -16.17
N ALA A 227 12.80 -6.57 -16.85
CA ALA A 227 12.42 -5.98 -18.11
C ALA A 227 12.06 -4.49 -17.96
N LEU A 228 11.36 -4.11 -16.88
CA LEU A 228 11.07 -2.72 -16.57
C LEU A 228 12.35 -1.91 -16.31
N ASP A 229 13.28 -2.46 -15.52
CA ASP A 229 14.55 -1.79 -15.21
C ASP A 229 15.38 -1.55 -16.49
N ALA A 230 15.44 -2.55 -17.38
CA ALA A 230 16.14 -2.44 -18.65
C ALA A 230 15.47 -1.39 -19.58
N GLN A 231 14.14 -1.37 -19.63
CA GLN A 231 13.39 -0.36 -20.38
C GLN A 231 13.62 1.05 -19.82
N SER A 232 13.57 1.20 -18.51
CA SER A 232 13.81 2.49 -17.84
C SER A 232 15.23 3.00 -18.07
N ALA A 233 16.23 2.12 -18.08
CA ALA A 233 17.59 2.47 -18.38
C ALA A 233 17.78 2.93 -19.85
N ALA A 234 17.04 2.34 -20.79
CA ALA A 234 17.05 2.73 -22.20
C ALA A 234 16.30 4.05 -22.48
N LEU A 235 15.32 4.41 -21.62
CA LEU A 235 14.51 5.63 -21.71
C LEU A 235 15.07 6.81 -20.90
N ASN A 236 16.31 6.73 -20.39
CA ASN A 236 16.92 7.75 -19.52
C ASN A 236 16.96 9.19 -20.08
N ASP A 237 16.57 9.40 -21.35
CA ASP A 237 16.43 10.74 -21.98
C ASP A 237 15.03 11.38 -21.77
N GLN A 238 14.04 10.62 -21.35
CA GLN A 238 12.73 11.17 -20.97
C GLN A 238 12.66 11.29 -19.45
N LYS A 239 13.17 12.40 -18.93
CA LYS A 239 13.07 12.83 -17.54
C LYS A 239 11.61 12.69 -17.10
N ASP A 240 11.33 11.75 -16.21
CA ASP A 240 10.08 11.70 -15.47
C ASP A 240 9.73 13.09 -14.98
N GLY A 241 8.54 13.62 -15.35
CA GLY A 241 8.10 14.96 -14.97
C GLY A 241 8.10 15.20 -13.44
N VAL A 242 8.28 14.13 -12.67
CA VAL A 242 8.35 14.11 -11.21
C VAL A 242 9.77 14.37 -10.67
N ARG A 243 10.84 14.04 -11.43
CA ARG A 243 12.23 14.09 -10.91
C ARG A 243 12.68 15.48 -10.44
N GLY A 244 12.11 16.54 -11.01
CA GLY A 244 12.38 17.91 -10.62
C GLY A 244 11.88 18.27 -9.21
N PHE A 245 10.92 17.53 -8.67
CA PHE A 245 10.26 17.77 -7.39
C PHE A 245 10.77 16.87 -6.26
N VAL A 246 11.68 15.93 -6.55
CA VAL A 246 12.10 14.88 -5.63
C VAL A 246 13.54 15.13 -5.16
N ASP A 247 13.74 15.06 -3.85
CA ASP A 247 15.07 15.13 -3.21
C ASP A 247 15.71 13.75 -3.10
N ASP A 248 14.93 12.72 -2.71
CA ASP A 248 15.45 11.37 -2.49
C ASP A 248 14.42 10.31 -2.87
N ILE A 249 14.87 9.15 -3.29
CA ILE A 249 14.06 8.02 -3.72
C ILE A 249 14.58 6.75 -3.07
N VAL A 250 13.68 5.98 -2.48
CA VAL A 250 13.93 4.60 -2.05
C VAL A 250 13.11 3.66 -2.90
N VAL A 251 13.75 2.63 -3.46
CA VAL A 251 13.09 1.53 -4.15
C VAL A 251 13.47 0.22 -3.46
N VAL A 252 12.46 -0.55 -3.06
CA VAL A 252 12.65 -1.86 -2.43
C VAL A 252 11.88 -2.90 -3.24
N ASP A 253 12.55 -3.97 -3.63
CA ASP A 253 11.93 -5.12 -4.26
C ASP A 253 11.84 -6.28 -3.27
N TYR A 254 10.67 -6.88 -3.18
CA TYR A 254 10.35 -7.99 -2.29
C TYR A 254 9.63 -9.09 -3.06
N ALA A 255 10.07 -10.34 -2.91
CA ALA A 255 9.37 -11.50 -3.46
C ALA A 255 8.40 -12.06 -2.44
N VAL A 256 7.11 -12.16 -2.80
CA VAL A 256 6.12 -12.82 -1.97
C VAL A 256 6.45 -14.31 -1.91
N PRO A 257 6.64 -14.89 -0.71
CA PRO A 257 7.05 -16.30 -0.56
C PRO A 257 6.08 -17.26 -1.25
N ALA A 258 6.61 -18.29 -1.91
CA ALA A 258 5.79 -19.32 -2.55
C ALA A 258 5.02 -20.20 -1.54
N ASN A 259 5.53 -20.34 -0.31
CA ASN A 259 4.92 -21.06 0.79
C ASN A 259 5.02 -20.25 2.07
N THR A 260 3.90 -19.80 2.58
CA THR A 260 3.83 -19.03 3.82
C THR A 260 3.71 -19.91 5.08
N LEU A 261 4.02 -21.19 4.99
CA LEU A 261 4.05 -22.10 6.11
C LEU A 261 5.48 -22.62 6.31
N ILE A 262 6.28 -21.85 7.04
CA ILE A 262 7.37 -22.47 7.79
C ILE A 262 6.69 -23.09 9.02
N LYS A 263 6.44 -24.40 8.93
CA LYS A 263 6.00 -25.21 10.07
C LYS A 263 7.10 -25.29 11.10
#